data_fc8ca2d77dbb582e37740cb0e6dcf1b0
#
_entry.id   fc8ca2d77dbb582e37740cb0e6dcf1b0
#
_cell.length_a   1.000
_cell.length_b   1.000
_cell.length_c   1.000
_cell.angle_alpha   90.00
_cell.angle_beta   90.00
_cell.angle_gamma   90.00
#
_symmetry.space_group_name_H-M   'P 1'
#
loop_
_entity.id
_entity.type
_entity.pdbx_description
1 polymer ?
#
loop_
_entity_poly.entity_id
_entity_poly.type
_entity_poly.pdbx_seq_one_letter_code
_entity_poly.pdbx_strand_id
1 'polypeptide(L)'
;MVIKMNLENSSKKYNTSGHLTYSCQYHVIFCPKYRRKVLTGDIEARLKELLKEIQDENEFLILESEVMPDHVHLIVDCNPRYGINNCVRKIKGITSRKLRDEFPALKSRIPTLWTRNAFISTVGAVSLDVVKKYIENQKNV
;
A
#
# COMPACT_ATOMS: atom_id res chain seq x y z
N MET A 1 -7.16 7.35 -17.09
CA MET A 1 -8.07 7.66 -15.98
C MET A 1 -8.92 6.45 -15.65
N VAL A 2 -9.08 6.16 -14.39
CA VAL A 2 -9.90 5.04 -13.94
C VAL A 2 -11.32 5.54 -13.65
N ILE A 3 -12.31 4.87 -14.22
CA ILE A 3 -13.71 5.18 -13.99
C ILE A 3 -14.32 4.03 -13.17
N LYS A 4 -14.87 4.35 -12.02
CA LYS A 4 -15.54 3.37 -11.17
C LYS A 4 -16.95 3.08 -11.68
N MET A 5 -17.28 1.80 -11.76
CA MET A 5 -18.64 1.35 -12.04
C MET A 5 -19.16 0.51 -10.88
N ASN A 6 -20.37 0.82 -10.43
CA ASN A 6 -21.10 -0.04 -9.50
C ASN A 6 -22.08 -0.85 -10.31
N LEU A 7 -21.97 -2.16 -10.27
CA LEU A 7 -22.97 -3.04 -10.84
C LEU A 7 -24.00 -3.34 -9.76
N GLU A 8 -25.26 -2.99 -10.03
CA GLU A 8 -26.34 -2.98 -9.03
C GLU A 8 -26.59 -4.31 -8.32
N ASN A 9 -26.33 -5.40 -8.99
CA ASN A 9 -26.57 -6.75 -8.43
C ASN A 9 -25.34 -7.37 -7.80
N SER A 10 -24.33 -6.58 -7.54
CA SER A 10 -23.05 -7.07 -7.03
C SER A 10 -22.52 -6.08 -6.02
N SER A 11 -22.12 -6.56 -4.86
CA SER A 11 -21.36 -5.76 -3.92
C SER A 11 -19.98 -5.38 -4.45
N LYS A 12 -19.59 -5.93 -5.61
CA LYS A 12 -18.32 -5.68 -6.27
C LYS A 12 -18.39 -4.43 -7.11
N LYS A 13 -17.36 -3.61 -6.97
CA LYS A 13 -17.14 -2.47 -7.85
C LYS A 13 -16.18 -2.88 -8.96
N TYR A 14 -16.48 -2.46 -10.17
CA TYR A 14 -15.60 -2.65 -11.31
C TYR A 14 -15.10 -1.30 -11.78
N ASN A 15 -13.90 -1.29 -12.32
CA ASN A 15 -13.29 -0.12 -12.92
C ASN A 15 -13.26 -0.30 -14.43
N THR A 16 -13.19 0.82 -15.17
CA THR A 16 -13.01 0.77 -16.61
C THR A 16 -11.83 1.64 -16.99
N SER A 17 -11.07 1.17 -17.99
CA SER A 17 -9.97 1.92 -18.58
C SER A 17 -9.88 1.53 -20.05
N GLY A 18 -10.23 2.44 -20.96
CA GLY A 18 -10.34 2.14 -22.38
C GLY A 18 -11.36 1.04 -22.62
N HIS A 19 -10.93 -0.07 -23.18
CA HIS A 19 -11.78 -1.24 -23.46
C HIS A 19 -11.78 -2.28 -22.32
N LEU A 20 -11.11 -1.99 -21.22
CA LEU A 20 -11.03 -2.92 -20.10
C LEU A 20 -12.03 -2.59 -19.00
N THR A 21 -12.73 -3.60 -18.53
CA THR A 21 -13.48 -3.56 -17.27
C THR A 21 -12.78 -4.55 -16.35
N TYR A 22 -12.40 -4.10 -15.15
CA TYR A 22 -11.57 -4.92 -14.29
C TYR A 22 -11.87 -4.72 -12.82
N SER A 23 -11.52 -5.73 -12.04
CA SER A 23 -11.44 -5.68 -10.59
C SER A 23 -10.19 -6.48 -10.22
N CYS A 24 -9.09 -5.77 -10.04
CA CYS A 24 -7.79 -6.41 -9.79
C CYS A 24 -7.32 -5.99 -8.40
N GLN A 25 -7.80 -6.71 -7.40
CA GLN A 25 -7.56 -6.40 -6.00
C GLN A 25 -6.46 -7.27 -5.41
N TYR A 26 -5.54 -6.61 -4.69
CA TYR A 26 -4.39 -7.25 -4.08
C TYR A 26 -4.24 -6.82 -2.63
N HIS A 27 -3.86 -7.78 -1.78
CA HIS A 27 -3.25 -7.46 -0.49
C HIS A 27 -1.82 -7.01 -0.75
N VAL A 28 -1.44 -5.90 -0.14
CA VAL A 28 -0.09 -5.36 -0.19
C VAL A 28 0.36 -5.10 1.24
N ILE A 29 1.48 -5.70 1.64
CA ILE A 29 2.03 -5.51 2.98
C ILE A 29 3.49 -5.11 2.84
N PHE A 30 3.88 -4.06 3.54
CA PHE A 30 5.29 -3.66 3.62
C PHE A 30 5.60 -3.08 5.00
N CYS A 31 6.88 -3.13 5.36
CA CYS A 31 7.33 -2.78 6.70
C CYS A 31 8.44 -1.73 6.65
N PRO A 32 8.52 -0.89 7.69
CA PRO A 32 9.70 -0.06 7.89
C PRO A 32 10.97 -0.93 7.99
N LYS A 33 12.10 -0.34 7.62
CA LYS A 33 13.41 -1.00 7.71
C LYS A 33 13.63 -1.54 9.13
N TYR A 34 14.06 -2.80 9.22
CA TYR A 34 14.21 -3.53 10.49
C TYR A 34 12.93 -3.65 11.29
N ARG A 35 11.77 -3.48 10.65
CA ARG A 35 10.45 -3.47 11.30
C ARG A 35 10.40 -2.52 12.50
N ARG A 36 11.07 -1.37 12.39
CA ARG A 36 11.04 -0.34 13.42
C ARG A 36 9.62 0.20 13.61
N LYS A 37 9.24 0.41 14.86
CA LYS A 37 7.90 0.93 15.20
C LYS A 37 7.86 2.43 15.08
N VAL A 38 7.98 2.94 13.87
CA VAL A 38 8.05 4.38 13.60
C VAL A 38 6.73 4.97 13.07
N LEU A 39 5.78 4.13 12.68
CA LEU A 39 4.51 4.59 12.09
C LEU A 39 3.50 4.90 13.18
N THR A 40 3.78 5.91 13.98
CA THR A 40 2.95 6.31 15.13
C THR A 40 2.73 7.82 15.15
N GLY A 41 1.70 8.27 15.86
CA GLY A 41 1.44 9.69 16.07
C GLY A 41 1.27 10.46 14.76
N ASP A 42 2.01 11.55 14.61
CA ASP A 42 1.92 12.42 13.43
C ASP A 42 2.39 11.73 12.16
N ILE A 43 3.34 10.83 12.25
CA ILE A 43 3.82 10.05 11.10
C ILE A 43 2.70 9.15 10.56
N GLU A 44 2.00 8.45 11.45
CA GLU A 44 0.85 7.63 11.08
C GLU A 44 -0.23 8.46 10.39
N ALA A 45 -0.59 9.58 10.98
CA ALA A 45 -1.62 10.47 10.43
C ALA A 45 -1.23 10.98 9.04
N ARG A 46 0.03 11.42 8.90
CA ARG A 46 0.52 11.92 7.62
C ARG A 46 0.61 10.84 6.56
N LEU A 47 0.99 9.62 6.95
CA LEU A 47 1.02 8.50 6.02
C LEU A 47 -0.39 8.23 5.45
N LYS A 48 -1.41 8.24 6.28
CA LYS A 48 -2.79 8.05 5.84
C LYS A 48 -3.22 9.13 4.84
N GLU A 49 -2.87 10.38 5.08
CA GLU A 49 -3.13 11.48 4.15
C GLU A 49 -2.42 11.27 2.81
N LEU A 50 -1.15 10.88 2.87
CA LEU A 50 -0.36 10.63 1.65
C LEU A 50 -0.94 9.50 0.81
N LEU A 51 -1.40 8.43 1.45
CA LEU A 51 -2.03 7.31 0.73
C LEU A 51 -3.27 7.77 -0.03
N LYS A 52 -4.06 8.64 0.57
CA LYS A 52 -5.24 9.20 -0.09
C LYS A 52 -4.85 10.11 -1.26
N GLU A 53 -3.86 10.98 -1.07
CA GLU A 53 -3.37 11.87 -2.12
C GLU A 53 -2.82 11.07 -3.31
N ILE A 54 -2.05 10.02 -3.03
CA ILE A 54 -1.46 9.17 -4.06
C ILE A 54 -2.55 8.47 -4.87
N GLN A 55 -3.59 7.95 -4.23
CA GLN A 55 -4.73 7.34 -4.89
C GLN A 55 -5.41 8.33 -5.85
N ASP A 56 -5.62 9.57 -5.39
CA ASP A 56 -6.34 10.57 -6.17
C ASP A 56 -5.58 10.99 -7.43
N GLU A 57 -4.26 10.86 -7.43
CA GLU A 57 -3.39 11.29 -8.53
C GLU A 57 -2.96 10.17 -9.47
N ASN A 58 -3.35 8.92 -9.20
CA ASN A 58 -2.85 7.76 -9.93
C ASN A 58 -3.96 6.81 -10.37
N GLU A 59 -3.58 5.84 -11.21
CA GLU A 59 -4.52 4.88 -11.79
C GLU A 59 -4.71 3.63 -10.93
N PHE A 60 -4.81 3.80 -9.63
CA PHE A 60 -5.17 2.73 -8.73
C PHE A 60 -5.96 3.27 -7.55
N LEU A 61 -6.62 2.36 -6.86
CA LEU A 61 -7.44 2.69 -5.69
C LEU A 61 -6.90 1.95 -4.49
N ILE A 62 -6.83 2.66 -3.37
CA ILE A 62 -6.53 2.04 -2.09
C ILE A 62 -7.87 1.86 -1.38
N LEU A 63 -8.42 0.65 -1.47
CA LEU A 63 -9.75 0.34 -0.95
C LEU A 63 -9.76 0.27 0.57
N GLU A 64 -8.70 -0.26 1.15
CA GLU A 64 -8.51 -0.33 2.59
C GLU A 64 -7.06 -0.06 2.92
N SER A 65 -6.84 0.59 4.05
CA SER A 65 -5.51 0.82 4.59
C SER A 65 -5.52 0.60 6.09
N GLU A 66 -4.56 -0.18 6.55
CA GLU A 66 -4.32 -0.38 7.97
C GLU A 66 -2.86 -0.05 8.24
N VAL A 67 -2.64 0.97 9.06
CA VAL A 67 -1.30 1.41 9.44
C VAL A 67 -1.08 1.02 10.88
N MET A 68 -0.16 0.08 11.07
CA MET A 68 0.29 -0.34 12.40
C MET A 68 1.67 0.25 12.65
N PRO A 69 2.16 0.29 13.90
CA PRO A 69 3.47 0.90 14.15
C PRO A 69 4.62 0.34 13.32
N ASP A 70 4.59 -0.93 12.97
CA ASP A 70 5.67 -1.64 12.31
C ASP A 70 5.31 -2.25 10.95
N HIS A 71 4.14 -1.95 10.42
CA HIS A 71 3.77 -2.42 9.09
C HIS A 71 2.58 -1.66 8.52
N VAL A 72 2.41 -1.77 7.22
CA VAL A 72 1.27 -1.25 6.48
C VAL A 72 0.62 -2.39 5.71
N HIS A 73 -0.70 -2.48 5.81
CA HIS A 73 -1.48 -3.44 5.05
C HIS A 73 -2.51 -2.66 4.22
N LEU A 74 -2.45 -2.84 2.91
CA LEU A 74 -3.34 -2.18 1.97
C LEU A 74 -4.12 -3.22 1.17
N ILE A 75 -5.33 -2.86 0.74
CA ILE A 75 -5.99 -3.53 -0.36
C ILE A 75 -6.01 -2.52 -1.51
N VAL A 76 -5.34 -2.89 -2.59
CA VAL A 76 -5.17 -2.04 -3.77
C VAL A 76 -5.88 -2.66 -4.96
N ASP A 77 -6.72 -1.87 -5.62
CA ASP A 77 -7.34 -2.24 -6.89
C ASP A 77 -6.60 -1.46 -7.98
N CYS A 78 -5.88 -2.16 -8.84
CA CYS A 78 -5.03 -1.49 -9.81
C CYS A 78 -5.42 -1.81 -11.25
N ASN A 79 -5.19 -0.83 -12.12
CA ASN A 79 -5.33 -1.01 -13.56
C ASN A 79 -4.32 -2.08 -14.03
N PRO A 80 -4.78 -3.18 -14.66
CA PRO A 80 -3.87 -4.25 -15.08
C PRO A 80 -2.81 -3.82 -16.09
N ARG A 81 -3.05 -2.74 -16.84
CA ARG A 81 -2.04 -2.19 -17.75
C ARG A 81 -0.91 -1.51 -17.00
N TYR A 82 -1.23 -0.88 -15.88
CA TYR A 82 -0.22 -0.24 -15.03
C TYR A 82 0.52 -1.29 -14.20
N GLY A 83 -0.21 -2.19 -13.59
CA GLY A 83 0.31 -3.32 -12.83
C GLY A 83 0.57 -3.04 -11.36
N ILE A 84 0.37 -4.07 -10.55
CA ILE A 84 0.48 -3.94 -9.09
C ILE A 84 1.90 -3.57 -8.63
N ASN A 85 2.93 -4.08 -9.28
CA ASN A 85 4.29 -3.75 -8.90
C ASN A 85 4.57 -2.25 -9.03
N ASN A 86 4.09 -1.63 -10.10
CA ASN A 86 4.23 -0.18 -10.28
C ASN A 86 3.46 0.60 -9.22
N CYS A 87 2.27 0.12 -8.82
CA CYS A 87 1.51 0.73 -7.74
C CYS A 87 2.30 0.72 -6.43
N VAL A 88 2.86 -0.43 -6.08
CA VAL A 88 3.63 -0.60 -4.84
C VAL A 88 4.88 0.28 -4.83
N ARG A 89 5.61 0.30 -5.94
CA ARG A 89 6.80 1.15 -6.08
C ARG A 89 6.46 2.63 -5.92
N LYS A 90 5.37 3.06 -6.53
CA LYS A 90 4.91 4.44 -6.43
C LYS A 90 4.54 4.80 -5.00
N ILE A 91 3.75 3.95 -4.35
CA ILE A 91 3.32 4.17 -2.96
C ILE A 91 4.54 4.26 -2.04
N LYS A 92 5.44 3.28 -2.11
CA LYS A 92 6.63 3.25 -1.24
C LYS A 92 7.57 4.41 -1.52
N GLY A 93 7.78 4.74 -2.78
CA GLY A 93 8.68 5.83 -3.17
C GLY A 93 8.22 7.20 -2.70
N ILE A 94 6.96 7.52 -2.94
CA ILE A 94 6.41 8.83 -2.55
C ILE A 94 6.32 8.95 -1.03
N THR A 95 5.82 7.92 -0.35
CA THR A 95 5.68 7.96 1.12
C THR A 95 7.03 8.04 1.80
N SER A 96 8.02 7.29 1.32
CA SER A 96 9.37 7.35 1.87
C SER A 96 9.97 8.75 1.75
N ARG A 97 9.92 9.32 0.55
CA ARG A 97 10.49 10.65 0.31
C ARG A 97 9.81 11.71 1.16
N LYS A 98 8.49 11.78 1.13
CA LYS A 98 7.76 12.84 1.83
C LYS A 98 7.85 12.69 3.34
N LEU A 99 7.69 11.49 3.88
CA LEU A 99 7.77 11.29 5.32
C LEU A 99 9.17 11.58 5.85
N ARG A 100 10.21 11.19 5.12
CA ARG A 100 11.59 11.47 5.54
C ARG A 100 11.93 12.95 5.47
N ASP A 101 11.36 13.69 4.51
CA ASP A 101 11.54 15.13 4.41
C ASP A 101 10.80 15.87 5.53
N GLU A 102 9.58 15.44 5.86
CA GLU A 102 8.76 16.10 6.88
C GLU A 102 9.13 15.69 8.30
N PHE A 103 9.70 14.51 8.49
CA PHE A 103 10.08 13.97 9.79
C PHE A 103 11.56 13.57 9.79
N PRO A 104 12.46 14.53 10.09
CA PRO A 104 13.91 14.28 10.02
C PRO A 104 14.41 13.11 10.85
N ALA A 105 13.73 12.78 11.95
CA ALA A 105 14.08 11.62 12.76
C ALA A 105 14.08 10.31 11.96
N LEU A 106 13.25 10.21 10.92
CA LEU A 106 13.24 9.03 10.07
C LEU A 106 14.53 8.88 9.25
N LYS A 107 15.17 10.00 8.89
CA LYS A 107 16.46 9.95 8.19
C LYS A 107 17.61 9.54 9.10
N SER A 108 17.58 9.99 10.35
CA SER A 108 18.68 9.74 11.30
C SER A 108 18.63 8.34 11.90
N ARG A 109 17.45 7.73 12.00
CA ARG A 109 17.26 6.46 12.71
C ARG A 109 17.36 5.23 11.80
N ILE A 110 17.03 5.36 10.53
CA ILE A 110 17.02 4.24 9.58
C ILE A 110 17.55 4.70 8.21
N PRO A 111 18.33 3.83 7.52
CA PRO A 111 18.94 4.20 6.24
C PRO A 111 17.91 4.42 5.12
N THR A 112 16.80 3.68 5.17
CA THR A 112 15.67 3.84 4.27
C THR A 112 14.41 3.66 5.10
N LEU A 113 13.29 4.25 4.66
CA LEU A 113 12.05 4.10 5.41
C LEU A 113 11.54 2.64 5.33
N TRP A 114 11.37 2.13 4.11
CA TRP A 114 10.81 0.80 3.90
C TRP A 114 11.88 -0.24 3.60
N THR A 115 11.60 -1.51 3.92
CA THR A 115 12.41 -2.60 3.40
C THR A 115 12.25 -2.67 1.89
N ARG A 116 13.16 -3.36 1.20
CA ARG A 116 13.05 -3.57 -0.25
C ARG A 116 11.86 -4.47 -0.60
N ASN A 117 11.46 -5.33 0.32
CA ASN A 117 10.44 -6.33 0.09
C ASN A 117 9.03 -5.76 0.23
N ALA A 118 8.10 -6.42 -0.43
CA ALA A 118 6.68 -6.25 -0.19
C ALA A 118 6.02 -7.60 -0.41
N PHE A 119 4.98 -7.88 0.37
CA PHE A 119 4.15 -9.05 0.13
C PHE A 119 2.96 -8.62 -0.71
N ILE A 120 2.72 -9.32 -1.80
CA ILE A 120 1.62 -9.04 -2.72
C ILE A 120 0.89 -10.35 -2.99
N SER A 121 -0.42 -10.34 -2.78
CA SER A 121 -1.29 -11.49 -3.08
C SER A 121 -2.64 -11.00 -3.57
N THR A 122 -3.27 -11.77 -4.44
CA THR A 122 -4.65 -11.49 -4.82
C THR A 122 -5.58 -11.68 -3.62
N VAL A 123 -6.63 -10.86 -3.56
CA VAL A 123 -7.62 -10.97 -2.49
C VAL A 123 -8.29 -12.36 -2.55
N GLY A 124 -8.37 -13.01 -1.40
CA GLY A 124 -8.93 -14.35 -1.28
C GLY A 124 -7.94 -15.49 -1.41
N ALA A 125 -6.72 -15.23 -1.86
CA ALA A 125 -5.70 -16.27 -2.07
C ALA A 125 -4.82 -16.52 -0.84
N VAL A 126 -4.87 -15.66 0.18
CA VAL A 126 -3.95 -15.73 1.31
C VAL A 126 -4.70 -15.74 2.63
N SER A 127 -4.22 -16.54 3.58
CA SER A 127 -4.77 -16.58 4.93
C SER A 127 -4.12 -15.56 5.85
N LEU A 128 -4.79 -15.25 6.95
CA LEU A 128 -4.25 -14.36 7.98
C LEU A 128 -2.91 -14.87 8.54
N ASP A 129 -2.77 -16.19 8.68
CA ASP A 129 -1.53 -16.80 9.19
C ASP A 129 -0.34 -16.53 8.27
N VAL A 130 -0.54 -16.57 6.96
CA VAL A 130 0.50 -16.25 5.99
C VAL A 130 0.92 -14.78 6.12
N VAL A 131 -0.03 -13.87 6.28
CA VAL A 131 0.23 -12.44 6.48
C VAL A 131 1.05 -12.22 7.75
N LYS A 132 0.65 -12.86 8.85
CA LYS A 132 1.37 -12.75 10.13
C LYS A 132 2.81 -13.26 10.01
N LYS A 133 3.01 -14.39 9.37
CA LYS A 133 4.35 -14.94 9.12
C LYS A 133 5.23 -14.00 8.32
N TYR A 134 4.68 -13.38 7.28
CA TYR A 134 5.42 -12.41 6.49
C TYR A 134 5.90 -11.25 7.37
N ILE A 135 4.99 -10.68 8.16
CA ILE A 135 5.31 -9.54 9.03
C ILE A 135 6.41 -9.91 10.03
N GLU A 136 6.29 -11.07 10.67
CA GLU A 136 7.29 -11.55 11.63
C GLU A 136 8.67 -11.70 11.01
N ASN A 137 8.74 -12.18 9.76
CA ASN A 137 10.01 -12.39 9.07
C ASN A 137 10.68 -11.09 8.62
N GLN A 138 10.02 -9.94 8.72
CA GLN A 138 10.59 -8.64 8.36
C GLN A 138 11.48 -8.03 9.46
N LYS A 139 11.59 -8.67 10.60
CA LYS A 139 12.25 -8.10 11.78
C LYS A 139 13.71 -7.73 11.56
N ASN A 140 14.44 -8.52 10.76
CA ASN A 140 15.87 -8.34 10.51
C ASN A 140 16.18 -7.92 9.05
N VAL A 141 15.18 -7.47 8.35
CA VAL A 141 15.31 -7.09 6.92
C VAL A 141 15.40 -5.59 6.72
#